data_ebd73e373c5244dc98cb82bf4d7561f7
#
_entry.id   ebd73e373c5244dc98cb82bf4d7561f7
#
_cell.length_a   1.000
_cell.length_b   1.000
_cell.length_c   1.000
_cell.angle_alpha   90.00
_cell.angle_beta   90.00
_cell.angle_gamma   90.00
#
_symmetry.space_group_name_H-M   'P 1'
#
loop_
_entity.id
_entity.type
_entity.pdbx_description
1 polymer ?
#
loop_
_entity_poly.entity_id
_entity_poly.type
_entity_poly.pdbx_seq_one_letter_code
_entity_poly.pdbx_strand_id
1 'polypeptide(L)'
;MKKLVFSLLLCLSVLFTYAQTAKNVKYVFKEANDLTMIGRLFNDNPNPYHRVDTIRFKGFTTGENLQVRESSGMACLFKTNSTTVSVKTIYGTTQFPTNTNGQAARGYDLYIKKDGKWL
;
A
#
# COMPACT_ATOMS: atom_id res chain seq x y z
N MET A 1 -50.12 -7.54 -23.21
CA MET A 1 -49.37 -6.27 -23.35
C MET A 1 -49.12 -5.59 -22.00
N LYS A 2 -50.10 -5.32 -21.14
CA LYS A 2 -49.89 -4.62 -19.83
C LYS A 2 -48.86 -5.30 -18.90
N LYS A 3 -48.87 -6.65 -18.82
CA LYS A 3 -47.91 -7.41 -17.99
C LYS A 3 -46.49 -7.35 -18.52
N LEU A 4 -46.29 -7.25 -19.82
CA LEU A 4 -44.96 -7.15 -20.46
C LEU A 4 -44.34 -5.77 -20.23
N VAL A 5 -45.16 -4.71 -20.31
CA VAL A 5 -44.73 -3.32 -20.04
C VAL A 5 -44.36 -3.16 -18.58
N PHE A 6 -45.11 -3.78 -17.65
CA PHE A 6 -44.82 -3.72 -16.22
C PHE A 6 -43.51 -4.43 -15.87
N SER A 7 -43.24 -5.60 -16.50
CA SER A 7 -42.01 -6.33 -16.33
C SER A 7 -40.78 -5.56 -16.87
N LEU A 8 -40.95 -4.87 -18.01
CA LEU A 8 -39.90 -4.04 -18.60
C LEU A 8 -39.60 -2.83 -17.74
N LEU A 9 -40.60 -2.17 -17.16
CA LEU A 9 -40.44 -1.06 -16.23
C LEU A 9 -39.71 -1.48 -14.95
N LEU A 10 -40.00 -2.66 -14.41
CA LEU A 10 -39.34 -3.22 -13.22
C LEU A 10 -37.88 -3.51 -13.49
N CYS A 11 -37.52 -4.07 -14.65
CA CYS A 11 -36.14 -4.29 -15.04
C CYS A 11 -35.34 -2.99 -15.23
N LEU A 12 -35.98 -1.96 -15.81
CA LEU A 12 -35.33 -0.63 -15.93
C LEU A 12 -35.04 0.01 -14.58
N SER A 13 -35.92 -0.11 -13.61
CA SER A 13 -35.72 0.48 -12.26
C SER A 13 -34.53 -0.17 -11.52
N VAL A 14 -34.28 -1.45 -11.74
CA VAL A 14 -33.13 -2.15 -11.14
C VAL A 14 -31.79 -1.69 -11.75
N LEU A 15 -31.77 -1.30 -13.03
CA LEU A 15 -30.54 -0.80 -13.68
C LEU A 15 -30.10 0.57 -13.16
N PHE A 16 -31.03 1.40 -12.67
CA PHE A 16 -30.69 2.72 -12.11
C PHE A 16 -30.12 2.67 -10.70
N THR A 17 -30.30 1.59 -9.94
CA THR A 17 -29.78 1.47 -8.57
C THR A 17 -28.28 1.19 -8.49
N TYR A 18 -27.61 0.79 -9.57
CA TYR A 18 -26.20 0.48 -9.60
C TYR A 18 -25.29 1.64 -10.05
N ALA A 19 -25.86 2.76 -10.45
CA ALA A 19 -25.07 3.98 -10.73
C ALA A 19 -24.72 4.70 -9.42
N GLN A 20 -23.91 4.04 -8.55
CA GLN A 20 -23.25 4.75 -7.49
C GLN A 20 -22.25 5.71 -8.13
N THR A 21 -22.55 6.99 -8.09
CA THR A 21 -21.62 8.05 -8.45
C THR A 21 -20.33 7.85 -7.65
N ALA A 22 -19.26 7.53 -8.34
CA ALA A 22 -17.94 7.43 -7.72
C ALA A 22 -17.66 8.74 -6.99
N LYS A 23 -17.63 8.68 -5.67
CA LYS A 23 -17.36 9.86 -4.85
C LYS A 23 -15.95 10.32 -5.21
N ASN A 24 -15.81 11.56 -5.69
CA ASN A 24 -14.50 12.14 -5.97
C ASN A 24 -13.70 12.22 -4.66
N VAL A 25 -12.89 11.21 -4.41
CA VAL A 25 -12.02 11.14 -3.24
C VAL A 25 -10.77 11.97 -3.53
N LYS A 26 -10.59 13.06 -2.80
CA LYS A 26 -9.38 13.86 -2.84
C LYS A 26 -8.34 13.21 -1.92
N TYR A 27 -7.28 12.67 -2.50
CA TYR A 27 -6.16 12.14 -1.74
C TYR A 27 -5.18 13.26 -1.37
N VAL A 28 -4.74 13.27 -0.12
CA VAL A 28 -3.63 14.07 0.36
C VAL A 28 -2.51 13.10 0.72
N PHE A 29 -1.41 13.17 0.00
CA PHE A 29 -0.25 12.32 0.25
C PHE A 29 0.73 13.01 1.20
N LYS A 30 1.26 12.23 2.11
CA LYS A 30 2.39 12.57 2.98
C LYS A 30 3.54 11.64 2.65
N GLU A 31 4.76 12.18 2.67
CA GLU A 31 5.96 11.35 2.56
C GLU A 31 6.06 10.44 3.78
N ALA A 32 6.26 9.14 3.56
CA ALA A 32 6.27 8.19 4.66
C ALA A 32 7.43 8.44 5.65
N ASN A 33 8.55 9.00 5.16
CA ASN A 33 9.66 9.36 6.03
C ASN A 33 9.36 10.55 6.97
N ASP A 34 8.32 11.34 6.69
CA ASP A 34 7.84 12.39 7.59
C ASP A 34 6.95 11.85 8.72
N LEU A 35 6.63 10.57 8.67
CA LEU A 35 5.84 9.87 9.68
C LEU A 35 6.76 9.04 10.58
N THR A 36 6.18 8.37 11.58
CA THR A 36 6.96 7.50 12.46
C THR A 36 7.28 6.19 11.74
N MET A 37 8.51 6.05 11.29
CA MET A 37 9.01 4.82 10.68
C MET A 37 9.59 3.89 11.75
N ILE A 38 9.25 2.60 11.68
CA ILE A 38 9.80 1.53 12.51
C ILE A 38 10.36 0.41 11.65
N GLY A 39 11.16 -0.49 12.25
CA GLY A 39 11.79 -1.60 11.54
C GLY A 39 13.07 -1.22 10.78
N ARG A 40 13.53 0.03 10.86
CA ARG A 40 14.85 0.45 10.38
C ARG A 40 15.91 0.10 11.42
N LEU A 41 17.08 -0.35 10.97
CA LEU A 41 18.24 -0.52 11.85
C LEU A 41 18.87 0.81 12.23
N PHE A 42 18.87 1.77 11.30
CA PHE A 42 19.48 3.09 11.48
C PHE A 42 18.52 4.16 10.95
N ASN A 43 18.38 5.25 11.70
CA ASN A 43 17.50 6.36 11.30
C ASN A 43 18.20 7.37 10.39
N ASP A 44 19.52 7.29 10.28
CA ASP A 44 20.40 8.18 9.51
C ASP A 44 20.82 7.59 8.14
N ASN A 45 20.12 6.55 7.67
CA ASN A 45 20.37 6.00 6.34
C ASN A 45 20.11 7.07 5.25
N PRO A 46 21.02 7.24 4.28
CA PRO A 46 20.83 8.15 3.15
C PRO A 46 19.55 7.90 2.37
N ASN A 47 19.16 6.62 2.21
CA ASN A 47 17.84 6.25 1.73
C ASN A 47 17.00 5.73 2.91
N PRO A 48 15.93 6.46 3.30
CA PRO A 48 15.14 6.12 4.48
C PRO A 48 14.34 4.81 4.33
N TYR A 49 14.26 4.28 3.12
CA TYR A 49 13.54 3.03 2.80
C TYR A 49 14.45 1.81 2.68
N HIS A 50 15.77 1.99 2.84
CA HIS A 50 16.69 0.87 2.92
C HIS A 50 16.85 0.40 4.37
N ARG A 51 16.85 -0.91 4.60
CA ARG A 51 17.12 -1.49 5.93
C ARG A 51 18.55 -1.24 6.38
N VAL A 52 19.50 -1.32 5.44
CA VAL A 52 20.93 -1.13 5.70
C VAL A 52 21.52 -0.16 4.69
N ASP A 53 22.39 0.73 5.17
CA ASP A 53 23.24 1.54 4.32
C ASP A 53 24.44 0.72 3.84
N THR A 54 24.40 0.27 2.59
CA THR A 54 25.44 -0.54 1.96
C THR A 54 26.68 0.27 1.53
N ILE A 55 26.64 1.60 1.66
CA ILE A 55 27.79 2.47 1.49
C ILE A 55 28.62 2.49 2.78
N ARG A 56 27.95 2.60 3.91
CA ARG A 56 28.55 2.59 5.25
C ARG A 56 29.02 1.19 5.67
N PHE A 57 28.17 0.19 5.44
CA PHE A 57 28.45 -1.21 5.80
C PHE A 57 28.84 -2.01 4.56
N LYS A 58 30.11 -2.37 4.50
CA LYS A 58 30.73 -3.13 3.40
C LYS A 58 30.70 -4.64 3.72
N GLY A 59 30.99 -5.45 2.70
CA GLY A 59 31.15 -6.89 2.85
C GLY A 59 30.00 -7.72 2.32
N PHE A 60 28.93 -7.08 1.85
CA PHE A 60 27.83 -7.79 1.17
C PHE A 60 28.18 -8.16 -0.26
N THR A 61 27.82 -9.36 -0.68
CA THR A 61 27.82 -9.76 -2.08
C THR A 61 26.82 -8.93 -2.89
N THR A 62 26.86 -9.00 -4.22
CA THR A 62 25.92 -8.27 -5.09
C THR A 62 24.47 -8.62 -4.78
N GLY A 63 24.16 -9.90 -4.55
CA GLY A 63 22.79 -10.35 -4.20
C GLY A 63 22.32 -9.85 -2.84
N GLU A 64 23.18 -9.95 -1.82
CA GLU A 64 22.89 -9.46 -0.48
C GLU A 64 22.72 -7.95 -0.45
N ASN A 65 23.50 -7.19 -1.21
CA ASN A 65 23.34 -5.74 -1.37
C ASN A 65 21.95 -5.36 -1.91
N LEU A 66 21.35 -6.15 -2.77
CA LEU A 66 19.99 -5.94 -3.25
C LEU A 66 18.98 -6.20 -2.12
N GLN A 67 19.11 -7.33 -1.43
CA GLN A 67 18.18 -7.77 -0.39
C GLN A 67 18.17 -6.86 0.85
N VAL A 68 19.32 -6.40 1.32
CA VAL A 68 19.42 -5.54 2.50
C VAL A 68 18.92 -4.12 2.26
N ARG A 69 18.76 -3.72 0.99
CA ARG A 69 18.13 -2.45 0.61
C ARG A 69 16.60 -2.52 0.48
N GLU A 70 16.01 -3.70 0.52
CA GLU A 70 14.56 -3.82 0.48
C GLU A 70 13.92 -3.35 1.79
N SER A 71 12.69 -2.83 1.70
CA SER A 71 11.96 -2.27 2.84
C SER A 71 11.17 -3.30 3.64
N SER A 72 11.37 -4.59 3.40
CA SER A 72 10.64 -5.68 4.08
C SER A 72 10.79 -5.58 5.60
N GLY A 73 9.68 -5.66 6.33
CA GLY A 73 9.65 -5.53 7.78
C GLY A 73 9.70 -4.08 8.31
N MET A 74 9.76 -3.09 7.43
CA MET A 74 9.61 -1.70 7.83
C MET A 74 8.12 -1.34 7.87
N ALA A 75 7.72 -0.52 8.81
CA ALA A 75 6.35 -0.03 8.91
C ALA A 75 6.31 1.46 9.20
N CYS A 76 5.20 2.07 8.81
CA CYS A 76 4.91 3.48 9.01
C CYS A 76 3.72 3.61 9.96
N LEU A 77 3.93 4.28 11.09
CA LEU A 77 2.90 4.51 12.09
C LEU A 77 2.33 5.92 11.95
N PHE A 78 1.02 6.01 11.90
CA PHE A 78 0.31 7.29 11.86
C PHE A 78 -1.09 7.18 12.47
N LYS A 79 -1.69 8.31 12.75
CA LYS A 79 -3.10 8.43 13.16
C LYS A 79 -3.86 9.20 12.10
N THR A 80 -5.06 8.74 11.78
CA THR A 80 -5.93 9.41 10.83
C THR A 80 -7.39 9.22 11.20
N ASN A 81 -8.23 10.15 10.80
CA ASN A 81 -9.68 10.04 10.80
C ASN A 81 -10.23 9.76 9.39
N SER A 82 -9.36 9.51 8.43
CA SER A 82 -9.74 9.17 7.06
C SER A 82 -10.37 7.78 7.01
N THR A 83 -11.39 7.62 6.20
CA THR A 83 -12.01 6.33 5.89
C THR A 83 -11.30 5.58 4.78
N THR A 84 -10.33 6.22 4.13
CA THR A 84 -9.56 5.64 3.02
C THR A 84 -8.08 5.91 3.23
N VAL A 85 -7.28 4.88 3.12
CA VAL A 85 -5.82 4.94 3.12
C VAL A 85 -5.32 4.42 1.78
N SER A 86 -4.39 5.15 1.17
CA SER A 86 -3.77 4.76 -0.10
C SER A 86 -2.27 4.89 0.02
N VAL A 87 -1.56 3.96 -0.62
CA VAL A 87 -0.10 3.99 -0.72
C VAL A 87 0.29 4.25 -2.17
N LYS A 88 1.21 5.17 -2.37
CA LYS A 88 1.86 5.43 -3.66
C LYS A 88 3.34 5.17 -3.50
N THR A 89 3.89 4.25 -4.29
CA THR A 89 5.29 3.85 -4.20
C THR A 89 5.99 4.06 -5.53
N ILE A 90 7.21 4.58 -5.46
CA ILE A 90 8.15 4.60 -6.58
C ILE A 90 9.17 3.51 -6.29
N TYR A 91 9.12 2.44 -7.06
CA TYR A 91 10.07 1.33 -6.94
C TYR A 91 11.36 1.66 -7.69
N GLY A 92 12.49 1.26 -7.12
CA GLY A 92 13.76 1.25 -7.84
C GLY A 92 13.77 0.20 -8.96
N THR A 93 14.89 0.08 -9.63
CA THR A 93 15.13 -0.97 -10.64
C THR A 93 15.29 -2.32 -9.95
N THR A 94 14.20 -2.92 -9.56
CA THR A 94 14.20 -4.28 -8.99
C THR A 94 13.63 -5.25 -10.00
N GLN A 95 14.41 -6.29 -10.33
CA GLN A 95 13.87 -7.44 -11.02
C GLN A 95 12.95 -8.19 -10.05
N PHE A 96 11.81 -8.65 -10.56
CA PHE A 96 10.98 -9.56 -9.78
C PHE A 96 11.71 -10.88 -9.57
N PRO A 97 11.79 -11.37 -8.32
CA PRO A 97 12.26 -12.72 -8.09
C PRO A 97 11.34 -13.72 -8.81
N THR A 98 11.89 -14.68 -9.49
CA THR A 98 11.13 -15.69 -10.27
C THR A 98 10.27 -16.60 -9.37
N ASN A 99 10.60 -16.68 -8.09
CA ASN A 99 9.94 -17.52 -7.07
C ASN A 99 8.95 -16.73 -6.17
N THR A 100 8.67 -15.46 -6.47
CA THR A 100 7.84 -14.60 -5.63
C THR A 100 6.75 -13.96 -6.48
N ASN A 101 5.51 -13.99 -6.01
CA ASN A 101 4.42 -13.32 -6.69
C ASN A 101 4.48 -11.78 -6.47
N GLY A 102 3.80 -11.04 -7.33
CA GLY A 102 3.84 -9.57 -7.30
C GLY A 102 3.32 -8.97 -5.98
N GLN A 103 2.38 -9.64 -5.31
CA GLN A 103 1.82 -9.18 -4.04
C GLN A 103 2.84 -9.32 -2.90
N ALA A 104 3.56 -10.44 -2.84
CA ALA A 104 4.61 -10.65 -1.85
C ALA A 104 5.83 -9.75 -2.10
N ALA A 105 6.14 -9.45 -3.37
CA ALA A 105 7.28 -8.61 -3.73
C ALA A 105 7.02 -7.10 -3.57
N ARG A 106 5.77 -6.65 -3.73
CA ARG A 106 5.39 -5.22 -3.77
C ARG A 106 4.11 -4.88 -3.03
N GLY A 107 3.57 -5.81 -2.26
CA GLY A 107 2.37 -5.61 -1.46
C GLY A 107 2.62 -4.79 -0.20
N TYR A 108 1.52 -4.39 0.42
CA TYR A 108 1.49 -3.71 1.70
C TYR A 108 0.44 -4.36 2.59
N ASP A 109 0.76 -4.48 3.86
CA ASP A 109 -0.18 -4.89 4.88
C ASP A 109 -0.65 -3.65 5.65
N LEU A 110 -1.94 -3.56 5.92
CA LEU A 110 -2.52 -2.52 6.74
C LEU A 110 -2.98 -3.12 8.07
N TYR A 111 -2.40 -2.64 9.15
CA TYR A 111 -2.81 -2.99 10.51
C TYR A 111 -3.53 -1.80 11.15
N ILE A 112 -4.67 -2.08 11.76
CA ILE A 112 -5.48 -1.06 12.45
C ILE A 112 -5.45 -1.33 13.93
N LYS A 113 -5.10 -0.32 14.74
CA LYS A 113 -5.18 -0.42 16.19
C LYS A 113 -6.57 0.03 16.65
N LYS A 114 -7.33 -0.91 17.19
CA LYS A 114 -8.66 -0.67 17.77
C LYS A 114 -8.70 -1.23 19.18
N ASP A 115 -9.17 -0.46 20.15
CA ASP A 115 -9.30 -0.84 21.55
C ASP A 115 -8.01 -1.46 22.15
N GLY A 116 -6.87 -0.87 21.78
CA GLY A 116 -5.55 -1.31 22.23
C GLY A 116 -4.97 -2.52 21.51
N LYS A 117 -5.72 -3.18 20.62
CA LYS A 117 -5.29 -4.38 19.86
C LYS A 117 -5.04 -4.02 18.40
N TRP A 118 -4.06 -4.70 17.79
CA TRP A 118 -3.80 -4.65 16.36
C TRP A 118 -4.67 -5.70 15.65
N LEU A 119 -5.30 -5.27 14.57
CA LEU A 119 -6.14 -6.07 13.67
C LEU A 119 -5.51 -6.07 12.30
#